data_6c91ba4136c823c3ac575b3ae3aff89b
#
_entry.id   6c91ba4136c823c3ac575b3ae3aff89b
#
_cell.length_a   1.000
_cell.length_b   1.000
_cell.length_c   1.000
_cell.angle_alpha   90.00
_cell.angle_beta   90.00
_cell.angle_gamma   90.00
#
_symmetry.space_group_name_H-M   'P 1'
#
loop_
_entity.id
_entity.type
_entity.pdbx_description
1 polymer ?
#
loop_
_entity_poly.entity_id
_entity_poly.type
_entity_poly.pdbx_seq_one_letter_code
_entity_poly.pdbx_strand_id
1 'polypeptide(L)'
;VELFGSLSATGVGHGTDRAVLLGLAGHEPDRIDPEQIAPTIAQIRSSGALALLGEHSVPFIEKDHLLFRRKSLPLHPNGMCFTALNAQGHAIATREYYSVGGGFVIDTAGERVLNTAATAQPDAAGHGQGLPHPFRTGAELLAQCKATGLTMAQLMAANEQHWRSAAEVRRQLMAIWHTMAGAVQRGCAATGTLPGPLHVRRRAAELHKNLSSHPEAALRDPLAMLDWVNLYAMAVNEENAAGGRVVTAPTNGAAGVIPAVLHYYVNFLQGAGQPSEDGIANFLLTAGAIGIIYKENASLSGAEVGCQGEVGVACSMAAGALAAVMGGSPEQIENAAEIGMEHNLGMTCDPVGGLVQIPCIERNAMGAIKAINAAR
;
A
#
# COMPACT_ATOMS: atom_id res chain seq x y z
N VAL A 1 9.95 -12.18 -20.67
CA VAL A 1 8.95 -12.09 -19.59
C VAL A 1 7.55 -12.10 -20.19
N GLU A 2 6.62 -12.84 -19.60
CA GLU A 2 5.23 -12.86 -19.99
C GLU A 2 4.37 -12.49 -18.77
N LEU A 3 3.47 -11.54 -18.94
CA LEU A 3 2.48 -11.13 -17.94
C LEU A 3 1.10 -11.67 -18.35
N PHE A 4 0.35 -12.20 -17.40
CA PHE A 4 -0.90 -12.91 -17.65
C PHE A 4 -2.09 -12.29 -16.92
N GLY A 5 -3.29 -12.51 -17.46
CA GLY A 5 -4.58 -12.16 -16.85
C GLY A 5 -4.66 -10.70 -16.43
N SER A 6 -4.91 -10.43 -15.15
CA SER A 6 -5.08 -9.06 -14.64
C SER A 6 -3.80 -8.23 -14.73
N LEU A 7 -2.60 -8.82 -14.49
CA LEU A 7 -1.33 -8.11 -14.70
C LEU A 7 -1.13 -7.68 -16.16
N SER A 8 -1.60 -8.47 -17.11
CA SER A 8 -1.58 -8.09 -18.52
C SER A 8 -2.62 -7.02 -18.85
N ALA A 9 -3.84 -7.16 -18.35
CA ALA A 9 -4.95 -6.29 -18.70
C ALA A 9 -4.79 -4.85 -18.17
N THR A 10 -4.26 -4.71 -16.97
CA THR A 10 -4.12 -3.43 -16.27
C THR A 10 -2.66 -3.01 -16.02
N GLY A 11 -1.70 -3.89 -16.32
CA GLY A 11 -0.31 -3.75 -15.91
C GLY A 11 0.37 -2.48 -16.41
N VAL A 12 0.17 -2.09 -17.66
CA VAL A 12 0.75 -0.85 -18.20
C VAL A 12 0.22 0.38 -17.46
N GLY A 13 -1.09 0.41 -17.14
CA GLY A 13 -1.70 1.51 -16.38
C GLY A 13 -1.18 1.62 -14.94
N HIS A 14 -0.75 0.48 -14.37
CA HIS A 14 -0.18 0.42 -13.01
C HIS A 14 1.36 0.46 -13.00
N GLY A 15 2.01 0.57 -14.15
CA GLY A 15 3.47 0.60 -14.27
C GLY A 15 4.13 -0.76 -14.04
N THR A 16 3.42 -1.87 -14.20
CA THR A 16 3.97 -3.23 -14.06
C THR A 16 5.10 -3.51 -15.05
N ASP A 17 5.01 -2.97 -16.27
CA ASP A 17 6.08 -2.99 -17.28
C ASP A 17 7.37 -2.41 -16.71
N ARG A 18 7.30 -1.21 -16.14
CA ARG A 18 8.44 -0.53 -15.52
C ARG A 18 8.97 -1.28 -14.31
N ALA A 19 8.07 -1.76 -13.45
CA ALA A 19 8.44 -2.51 -12.25
C ALA A 19 9.21 -3.80 -12.60
N VAL A 20 8.80 -4.52 -13.64
CA VAL A 20 9.50 -5.71 -14.14
C VAL A 20 10.91 -5.36 -14.63
N LEU A 21 11.05 -4.31 -15.43
CA LEU A 21 12.38 -3.87 -15.93
C LEU A 21 13.32 -3.48 -14.78
N LEU A 22 12.81 -2.72 -13.82
CA LEU A 22 13.58 -2.29 -12.66
C LEU A 22 13.97 -3.46 -11.76
N GLY A 23 13.04 -4.39 -11.50
CA GLY A 23 13.32 -5.59 -10.71
C GLY A 23 14.36 -6.49 -11.38
N LEU A 24 14.29 -6.69 -12.69
CA LEU A 24 15.32 -7.42 -13.46
C LEU A 24 16.68 -6.71 -13.40
N ALA A 25 16.70 -5.38 -13.36
CA ALA A 25 17.92 -4.59 -13.18
C ALA A 25 18.46 -4.58 -11.73
N GLY A 26 17.76 -5.24 -10.78
CA GLY A 26 18.21 -5.36 -9.39
C GLY A 26 17.73 -4.28 -8.46
N HIS A 27 16.77 -3.43 -8.89
CA HIS A 27 16.19 -2.43 -8.02
C HIS A 27 15.09 -3.01 -7.14
N GLU A 28 15.05 -2.58 -5.88
CA GLU A 28 14.03 -2.95 -4.89
C GLU A 28 13.04 -1.80 -4.68
N PRO A 29 11.72 -2.07 -4.54
CA PRO A 29 10.69 -1.02 -4.51
C PRO A 29 10.81 -0.08 -3.30
N ASP A 30 11.34 -0.54 -2.17
CA ASP A 30 11.55 0.24 -0.95
C ASP A 30 12.85 1.06 -0.96
N ARG A 31 13.78 0.78 -1.88
CA ARG A 31 15.10 1.40 -1.94
C ARG A 31 15.33 2.29 -3.15
N ILE A 32 14.68 1.98 -4.28
CA ILE A 32 14.88 2.76 -5.51
C ILE A 32 14.49 4.22 -5.29
N ASP A 33 15.35 5.13 -5.76
CA ASP A 33 15.01 6.55 -5.82
C ASP A 33 13.96 6.79 -6.93
N PRO A 34 12.77 7.32 -6.62
CA PRO A 34 11.75 7.62 -7.62
C PRO A 34 12.23 8.51 -8.78
N GLU A 35 13.19 9.42 -8.54
CA GLU A 35 13.75 10.27 -9.58
C GLU A 35 14.62 9.51 -10.58
N GLN A 36 15.16 8.34 -10.19
CA GLN A 36 15.95 7.47 -11.05
C GLN A 36 15.11 6.51 -11.91
N ILE A 37 13.83 6.36 -11.62
CA ILE A 37 12.96 5.42 -12.34
C ILE A 37 12.86 5.77 -13.83
N ALA A 38 12.47 7.01 -14.14
CA ALA A 38 12.27 7.43 -15.53
C ALA A 38 13.59 7.42 -16.35
N PRO A 39 14.72 7.94 -15.85
CA PRO A 39 16.01 7.81 -16.56
C PRO A 39 16.45 6.37 -16.80
N THR A 40 16.32 5.49 -15.80
CA THR A 40 16.72 4.07 -15.92
C THR A 40 15.89 3.36 -16.99
N ILE A 41 14.56 3.54 -16.98
CA ILE A 41 13.68 2.95 -17.99
C ILE A 41 13.99 3.50 -19.40
N ALA A 42 14.22 4.80 -19.52
CA ALA A 42 14.60 5.43 -20.79
C ALA A 42 15.92 4.85 -21.32
N GLN A 43 16.89 4.63 -20.46
CA GLN A 43 18.17 4.02 -20.82
C GLN A 43 18.00 2.58 -21.33
N ILE A 44 17.24 1.73 -20.61
CA ILE A 44 16.96 0.35 -21.03
C ILE A 44 16.29 0.34 -22.41
N ARG A 45 15.27 1.17 -22.60
CA ARG A 45 14.51 1.26 -23.86
C ARG A 45 15.37 1.75 -25.02
N SER A 46 16.21 2.74 -24.81
CA SER A 46 17.06 3.33 -25.86
C SER A 46 18.25 2.47 -26.22
N SER A 47 18.86 1.78 -25.26
CA SER A 47 20.00 0.90 -25.50
C SER A 47 19.60 -0.46 -26.09
N GLY A 48 18.35 -0.90 -25.89
CA GLY A 48 17.93 -2.27 -26.22
C GLY A 48 18.64 -3.35 -25.41
N ALA A 49 19.19 -2.96 -24.24
CA ALA A 49 19.94 -3.84 -23.34
C ALA A 49 19.50 -3.63 -21.89
N LEU A 50 19.52 -4.69 -21.10
CA LEU A 50 19.20 -4.70 -19.69
C LEU A 50 20.32 -5.39 -18.92
N ALA A 51 20.85 -4.73 -17.90
CA ALA A 51 21.82 -5.31 -17.00
C ALA A 51 21.09 -6.10 -15.91
N LEU A 52 21.03 -7.42 -16.00
CA LEU A 52 20.44 -8.29 -15.00
C LEU A 52 21.17 -8.11 -13.66
N LEU A 53 20.43 -7.75 -12.62
CA LEU A 53 20.93 -7.43 -11.26
C LEU A 53 22.05 -6.37 -11.26
N GLY A 54 22.12 -5.53 -12.31
CA GLY A 54 23.19 -4.56 -12.48
C GLY A 54 24.53 -5.14 -12.95
N GLU A 55 24.65 -6.46 -13.10
CA GLU A 55 25.94 -7.16 -13.35
C GLU A 55 26.05 -7.72 -14.77
N HIS A 56 25.01 -8.36 -15.29
CA HIS A 56 25.06 -9.08 -16.54
C HIS A 56 24.19 -8.45 -17.62
N SER A 57 24.82 -7.82 -18.62
CA SER A 57 24.10 -7.17 -19.72
C SER A 57 23.57 -8.20 -20.72
N VAL A 58 22.27 -8.15 -20.99
CA VAL A 58 21.59 -8.96 -22.00
C VAL A 58 20.83 -8.09 -22.99
N PRO A 59 20.69 -8.52 -24.26
CA PRO A 59 19.79 -7.87 -25.20
C PRO A 59 18.35 -7.91 -24.68
N PHE A 60 17.68 -6.75 -24.60
CA PHE A 60 16.31 -6.67 -24.14
C PHE A 60 15.53 -5.63 -24.95
N ILE A 61 14.74 -6.11 -25.90
CA ILE A 61 13.83 -5.29 -26.70
C ILE A 61 12.43 -5.47 -26.10
N GLU A 62 11.92 -4.45 -25.42
CA GLU A 62 10.70 -4.54 -24.62
C GLU A 62 9.52 -5.16 -25.38
N LYS A 63 9.26 -4.72 -26.62
CA LYS A 63 8.13 -5.21 -27.44
C LYS A 63 8.23 -6.71 -27.75
N ASP A 64 9.44 -7.29 -27.77
CA ASP A 64 9.69 -8.69 -28.12
C ASP A 64 9.90 -9.56 -26.89
N HIS A 65 10.37 -8.95 -25.78
CA HIS A 65 10.80 -9.66 -24.57
C HIS A 65 9.91 -9.41 -23.35
N LEU A 66 8.94 -8.46 -23.40
CA LEU A 66 7.91 -8.25 -22.38
C LEU A 66 6.52 -8.37 -23.02
N LEU A 67 5.92 -9.54 -22.86
CA LEU A 67 4.70 -9.92 -23.57
C LEU A 67 3.49 -9.91 -22.65
N PHE A 68 2.39 -9.34 -23.13
CA PHE A 68 1.14 -9.23 -22.40
C PHE A 68 0.14 -10.27 -22.93
N ARG A 69 -0.23 -11.26 -22.09
CA ARG A 69 -1.10 -12.39 -22.44
C ARG A 69 -2.46 -12.23 -21.78
N ARG A 70 -3.54 -12.27 -22.56
CA ARG A 70 -4.92 -12.14 -22.02
C ARG A 70 -5.38 -13.33 -21.20
N LYS A 71 -4.84 -14.53 -21.43
CA LYS A 71 -5.16 -15.72 -20.65
C LYS A 71 -4.59 -15.61 -19.24
N SER A 72 -5.27 -16.20 -18.26
CA SER A 72 -4.73 -16.37 -16.91
C SER A 72 -3.91 -17.64 -16.77
N LEU A 73 -2.99 -17.68 -15.83
CA LEU A 73 -2.34 -18.91 -15.37
C LEU A 73 -3.24 -19.62 -14.34
N PRO A 74 -3.05 -20.94 -14.11
CA PRO A 74 -3.98 -21.75 -13.33
C PRO A 74 -4.17 -21.34 -11.87
N LEU A 75 -3.09 -20.90 -11.18
CA LEU A 75 -3.13 -20.65 -9.74
C LEU A 75 -3.76 -19.31 -9.37
N HIS A 76 -3.51 -18.26 -10.16
CA HIS A 76 -3.97 -16.91 -9.84
C HIS A 76 -4.04 -16.03 -11.11
N PRO A 77 -5.02 -15.10 -11.24
CA PRO A 77 -5.12 -14.23 -12.40
C PRO A 77 -3.93 -13.25 -12.56
N ASN A 78 -3.19 -12.97 -11.51
CA ASN A 78 -1.99 -12.10 -11.58
C ASN A 78 -0.71 -12.93 -11.76
N GLY A 79 -0.62 -13.68 -12.84
CA GLY A 79 0.53 -14.52 -13.15
C GLY A 79 1.61 -13.82 -13.95
N MET A 80 2.85 -14.24 -13.77
CA MET A 80 4.02 -13.83 -14.56
C MET A 80 4.95 -15.00 -14.78
N CYS A 81 5.56 -15.07 -15.96
CA CYS A 81 6.52 -16.11 -16.33
C CYS A 81 7.81 -15.46 -16.80
N PHE A 82 8.93 -15.88 -16.23
CA PHE A 82 10.28 -15.45 -16.60
C PHE A 82 11.01 -16.60 -17.27
N THR A 83 11.53 -16.38 -18.47
CA THR A 83 12.31 -17.36 -19.22
C THR A 83 13.69 -16.79 -19.54
N ALA A 84 14.74 -17.43 -19.06
CA ALA A 84 16.10 -17.12 -19.43
C ALA A 84 16.49 -17.92 -20.69
N LEU A 85 17.05 -17.22 -21.67
CA LEU A 85 17.47 -17.80 -22.95
C LEU A 85 19.00 -17.80 -23.06
N ASN A 86 19.55 -18.80 -23.68
CA ASN A 86 20.97 -18.77 -24.10
C ASN A 86 21.18 -17.94 -25.36
N ALA A 87 22.43 -17.82 -25.82
CA ALA A 87 22.77 -17.05 -27.02
C ALA A 87 22.13 -17.59 -28.31
N GLN A 88 21.69 -18.86 -28.33
CA GLN A 88 20.99 -19.50 -29.45
C GLN A 88 19.46 -19.35 -29.36
N GLY A 89 18.95 -18.66 -28.35
CA GLY A 89 17.52 -18.47 -28.13
C GLY A 89 16.81 -19.66 -27.47
N HIS A 90 17.52 -20.65 -26.98
CA HIS A 90 16.93 -21.79 -26.27
C HIS A 90 16.71 -21.43 -24.78
N ALA A 91 15.56 -21.83 -24.24
CA ALA A 91 15.28 -21.67 -22.83
C ALA A 91 16.20 -22.53 -21.96
N ILE A 92 16.89 -21.88 -21.01
CA ILE A 92 17.76 -22.55 -20.03
C ILE A 92 17.11 -22.59 -18.63
N ALA A 93 16.17 -21.69 -18.37
CA ALA A 93 15.39 -21.69 -17.15
C ALA A 93 14.04 -21.01 -17.38
N THR A 94 13.00 -21.53 -16.77
CA THR A 94 11.67 -20.92 -16.74
C THR A 94 11.14 -20.95 -15.33
N ARG A 95 10.53 -19.84 -14.85
CA ARG A 95 9.91 -19.72 -13.54
C ARG A 95 8.60 -18.95 -13.65
N GLU A 96 7.60 -19.43 -12.94
CA GLU A 96 6.30 -18.77 -12.81
C GLU A 96 6.14 -18.22 -11.42
N TYR A 97 5.54 -17.03 -11.33
CA TYR A 97 5.24 -16.33 -10.08
C TYR A 97 3.86 -15.73 -10.15
N TYR A 98 3.28 -15.49 -8.98
CA TYR A 98 1.91 -14.95 -8.86
C TYR A 98 1.88 -13.84 -7.81
N SER A 99 1.40 -12.66 -8.22
CA SER A 99 1.17 -11.54 -7.30
C SER A 99 -0.19 -11.70 -6.63
N VAL A 100 -0.19 -12.05 -5.34
CA VAL A 100 -1.41 -12.36 -4.58
C VAL A 100 -1.92 -11.19 -3.74
N GLY A 101 -1.54 -9.97 -4.11
CA GLY A 101 -1.95 -8.74 -3.42
C GLY A 101 -1.07 -8.39 -2.22
N GLY A 102 -1.14 -7.12 -1.77
CA GLY A 102 -0.37 -6.64 -0.63
C GLY A 102 1.16 -6.68 -0.81
N GLY A 103 1.66 -6.73 -2.05
CA GLY A 103 3.10 -6.85 -2.35
C GLY A 103 3.65 -8.28 -2.23
N PHE A 104 2.79 -9.27 -1.94
CA PHE A 104 3.22 -10.67 -1.84
C PHE A 104 3.27 -11.36 -3.19
N VAL A 105 4.34 -12.14 -3.38
CA VAL A 105 4.55 -12.98 -4.56
C VAL A 105 4.73 -14.42 -4.10
N ILE A 106 4.06 -15.36 -4.77
CA ILE A 106 4.20 -16.79 -4.56
C ILE A 106 4.71 -17.47 -5.83
N ASP A 107 5.30 -18.63 -5.68
CA ASP A 107 5.71 -19.50 -6.79
C ASP A 107 4.63 -20.52 -7.16
N THR A 108 4.97 -21.48 -8.02
CA THR A 108 4.06 -22.56 -8.45
C THR A 108 3.70 -23.57 -7.36
N ALA A 109 4.47 -23.64 -6.27
CA ALA A 109 4.16 -24.47 -5.11
C ALA A 109 3.24 -23.73 -4.11
N GLY A 110 2.94 -22.44 -4.36
CA GLY A 110 2.19 -21.57 -3.44
C GLY A 110 3.05 -21.03 -2.29
N GLU A 111 4.37 -21.23 -2.37
CA GLU A 111 5.32 -20.72 -1.39
C GLU A 111 5.65 -19.26 -1.66
N ARG A 112 5.78 -18.47 -0.60
CA ARG A 112 6.21 -17.06 -0.74
C ARG A 112 7.62 -16.98 -1.27
N VAL A 113 7.79 -16.17 -2.31
CA VAL A 113 9.11 -15.75 -2.77
C VAL A 113 9.58 -14.64 -1.83
N LEU A 114 10.48 -14.99 -0.90
CA LEU A 114 11.04 -14.03 0.04
C LEU A 114 12.09 -13.17 -0.69
N ASN A 115 11.98 -11.88 -0.51
CA ASN A 115 13.08 -10.98 -0.80
C ASN A 115 14.15 -11.17 0.29
N THR A 116 15.25 -11.80 -0.03
CA THR A 116 16.30 -12.23 0.90
C THR A 116 16.98 -11.09 1.68
N ALA A 117 16.72 -9.84 1.32
CA ALA A 117 17.36 -8.68 1.95
C ALA A 117 16.52 -7.96 3.02
N ALA A 118 15.21 -8.12 3.06
CA ALA A 118 14.37 -7.23 3.86
C ALA A 118 13.63 -7.87 5.03
N THR A 119 13.35 -9.16 5.04
CA THR A 119 12.64 -9.77 6.19
C THR A 119 12.87 -11.27 6.26
N ALA A 120 13.56 -11.71 7.31
CA ALA A 120 13.33 -13.02 7.88
C ALA A 120 11.89 -13.03 8.46
N GLN A 121 10.86 -13.04 7.62
CA GLN A 121 9.52 -13.43 8.04
C GLN A 121 9.41 -14.93 7.88
N PRO A 122 9.04 -15.64 8.94
CA PRO A 122 8.86 -17.08 8.85
C PRO A 122 7.69 -17.41 7.91
N ASP A 123 7.81 -18.57 7.33
CA ASP A 123 7.00 -19.20 6.32
C ASP A 123 5.50 -18.97 6.38
N ALA A 124 4.92 -18.69 5.21
CA ALA A 124 3.46 -18.62 5.02
C ALA A 124 2.70 -19.93 5.29
N ALA A 125 3.39 -21.04 5.51
CA ALA A 125 2.82 -22.33 5.89
C ALA A 125 2.67 -22.51 7.41
N GLY A 126 3.33 -21.66 8.23
CA GLY A 126 3.23 -21.69 9.67
C GLY A 126 2.34 -20.58 10.22
N HIS A 127 1.08 -20.52 9.82
CA HIS A 127 0.11 -19.52 10.30
C HIS A 127 0.15 -19.38 11.83
N GLY A 128 0.98 -18.46 12.33
CA GLY A 128 1.06 -18.12 13.73
C GLY A 128 1.67 -19.18 14.64
N GLN A 129 2.27 -20.28 14.14
CA GLN A 129 2.98 -21.24 14.99
C GLN A 129 4.20 -20.56 15.64
N GLY A 130 4.17 -20.50 16.98
CA GLY A 130 5.21 -19.87 17.77
C GLY A 130 5.00 -18.39 18.07
N LEU A 131 3.98 -17.73 17.52
CA LEU A 131 3.67 -16.36 17.92
C LEU A 131 3.16 -16.31 19.35
N PRO A 132 3.52 -15.30 20.15
CA PRO A 132 2.99 -15.12 21.49
C PRO A 132 1.47 -15.00 21.54
N HIS A 133 0.88 -14.32 20.58
CA HIS A 133 -0.55 -14.02 20.52
C HIS A 133 -1.11 -14.24 19.11
N PRO A 134 -1.25 -15.51 18.66
CA PRO A 134 -1.76 -15.79 17.31
C PRO A 134 -3.25 -15.43 17.21
N PHE A 135 -3.65 -14.88 16.07
CA PHE A 135 -5.06 -14.62 15.73
C PHE A 135 -5.23 -14.62 14.21
N ARG A 136 -6.41 -14.99 13.75
CA ARG A 136 -6.83 -15.00 12.35
C ARG A 136 -8.15 -14.28 12.11
N THR A 137 -8.93 -14.08 13.18
CA THR A 137 -10.25 -13.45 13.15
C THR A 137 -10.35 -12.34 14.17
N GLY A 138 -11.32 -11.43 14.00
CA GLY A 138 -11.62 -10.37 14.98
C GLY A 138 -11.98 -10.96 16.35
N ALA A 139 -12.77 -12.04 16.36
CA ALA A 139 -13.16 -12.73 17.58
C ALA A 139 -11.93 -13.28 18.34
N GLU A 140 -10.96 -13.88 17.64
CA GLU A 140 -9.72 -14.36 18.26
C GLU A 140 -8.87 -13.20 18.79
N LEU A 141 -8.74 -12.10 18.04
CA LEU A 141 -8.01 -10.91 18.48
C LEU A 141 -8.64 -10.32 19.76
N LEU A 142 -9.95 -10.17 19.81
CA LEU A 142 -10.69 -9.73 21.00
C LEU A 142 -10.51 -10.68 22.18
N ALA A 143 -10.57 -12.00 21.95
CA ALA A 143 -10.33 -13.01 22.99
C ALA A 143 -8.90 -12.90 23.57
N GLN A 144 -7.89 -12.68 22.72
CA GLN A 144 -6.51 -12.46 23.15
C GLN A 144 -6.38 -11.18 24.00
N CYS A 145 -6.98 -10.06 23.56
CA CYS A 145 -7.00 -8.83 24.36
C CYS A 145 -7.61 -9.05 25.73
N LYS A 146 -8.76 -9.74 25.78
CA LYS A 146 -9.46 -10.04 27.04
C LYS A 146 -8.66 -10.98 27.95
N ALA A 147 -8.03 -12.00 27.40
CA ALA A 147 -7.27 -12.98 28.18
C ALA A 147 -5.98 -12.40 28.77
N THR A 148 -5.33 -11.50 28.05
CA THR A 148 -4.03 -10.93 28.43
C THR A 148 -4.12 -9.57 29.12
N GLY A 149 -5.22 -8.84 28.93
CA GLY A 149 -5.36 -7.44 29.33
C GLY A 149 -4.54 -6.46 28.48
N LEU A 150 -3.94 -6.95 27.37
CA LEU A 150 -3.17 -6.10 26.44
C LEU A 150 -4.09 -5.42 25.44
N THR A 151 -3.68 -4.24 24.97
CA THR A 151 -4.31 -3.58 23.81
C THR A 151 -3.95 -4.31 22.51
N MET A 152 -4.72 -4.10 21.44
CA MET A 152 -4.41 -4.66 20.10
C MET A 152 -3.00 -4.27 19.64
N ALA A 153 -2.58 -3.02 19.85
CA ALA A 153 -1.24 -2.57 19.52
C ALA A 153 -0.16 -3.30 20.31
N GLN A 154 -0.38 -3.56 21.61
CA GLN A 154 0.57 -4.30 22.46
C GLN A 154 0.66 -5.77 22.04
N LEU A 155 -0.46 -6.42 21.69
CA LEU A 155 -0.47 -7.77 21.13
C LEU A 155 0.34 -7.84 19.83
N MET A 156 0.10 -6.92 18.91
CA MET A 156 0.87 -6.83 17.66
C MET A 156 2.35 -6.57 17.92
N ALA A 157 2.68 -5.67 18.85
CA ALA A 157 4.07 -5.42 19.21
C ALA A 157 4.77 -6.67 19.76
N ALA A 158 4.07 -7.46 20.60
CA ALA A 158 4.60 -8.72 21.12
C ALA A 158 4.80 -9.76 19.98
N ASN A 159 3.86 -9.84 19.04
CA ASN A 159 3.99 -10.72 17.86
C ASN A 159 5.17 -10.30 16.98
N GLU A 160 5.32 -9.01 16.69
CA GLU A 160 6.45 -8.48 15.91
C GLU A 160 7.80 -8.72 16.59
N GLN A 161 7.84 -8.69 17.92
CA GLN A 161 9.05 -8.96 18.70
C GLN A 161 9.47 -10.44 18.69
N HIS A 162 8.64 -11.34 18.18
CA HIS A 162 9.05 -12.71 17.93
C HIS A 162 10.19 -12.81 16.91
N TRP A 163 10.22 -11.91 15.92
CA TRP A 163 11.22 -11.93 14.85
C TRP A 163 12.31 -10.87 14.96
N ARG A 164 12.08 -9.81 15.73
CA ARG A 164 12.98 -8.66 15.79
C ARG A 164 12.91 -7.96 17.16
N SER A 165 13.92 -7.18 17.52
CA SER A 165 13.91 -6.45 18.78
C SER A 165 12.83 -5.35 18.79
N ALA A 166 12.37 -4.96 19.98
CA ALA A 166 11.43 -3.85 20.17
C ALA A 166 11.95 -2.54 19.55
N ALA A 167 13.25 -2.27 19.66
CA ALA A 167 13.88 -1.11 19.05
C ALA A 167 13.80 -1.15 17.52
N GLU A 168 13.99 -2.32 16.93
CA GLU A 168 13.89 -2.52 15.48
C GLU A 168 12.44 -2.39 15.00
N VAL A 169 11.46 -2.95 15.71
CA VAL A 169 10.03 -2.76 15.42
C VAL A 169 9.70 -1.26 15.40
N ARG A 170 10.10 -0.53 16.45
CA ARG A 170 9.87 0.91 16.54
C ARG A 170 10.52 1.66 15.39
N ARG A 171 11.78 1.37 15.07
CA ARG A 171 12.51 2.00 13.98
C ARG A 171 11.79 1.81 12.63
N GLN A 172 11.29 0.61 12.35
CA GLN A 172 10.58 0.29 11.12
C GLN A 172 9.21 0.97 11.05
N LEU A 173 8.47 1.04 12.15
CA LEU A 173 7.19 1.78 12.20
C LEU A 173 7.41 3.28 11.93
N MET A 174 8.45 3.87 12.52
CA MET A 174 8.78 5.27 12.23
C MET A 174 9.25 5.48 10.79
N ALA A 175 9.96 4.53 10.18
CA ALA A 175 10.31 4.60 8.76
C ALA A 175 9.07 4.57 7.86
N ILE A 176 8.05 3.74 8.19
CA ILE A 176 6.74 3.75 7.51
C ILE A 176 6.08 5.12 7.65
N TRP A 177 6.00 5.66 8.86
CA TRP A 177 5.44 6.99 9.10
C TRP A 177 6.17 8.08 8.30
N HIS A 178 7.50 8.10 8.32
CA HIS A 178 8.28 9.09 7.57
C HIS A 178 8.04 8.99 6.06
N THR A 179 7.85 7.77 5.54
CA THR A 179 7.50 7.56 4.13
C THR A 179 6.11 8.12 3.82
N MET A 180 5.11 7.89 4.69
CA MET A 180 3.77 8.44 4.56
C MET A 180 3.78 9.97 4.61
N ALA A 181 4.45 10.54 5.61
CA ALA A 181 4.58 11.99 5.77
C ALA A 181 5.29 12.64 4.58
N GLY A 182 6.37 12.02 4.10
CA GLY A 182 7.09 12.47 2.91
C GLY A 182 6.24 12.42 1.65
N ALA A 183 5.36 11.42 1.49
CA ALA A 183 4.43 11.35 0.36
C ALA A 183 3.41 12.49 0.40
N VAL A 184 2.85 12.80 1.57
CA VAL A 184 1.96 13.97 1.75
C VAL A 184 2.70 15.26 1.40
N GLN A 185 3.91 15.44 1.92
CA GLN A 185 4.70 16.66 1.68
C GLN A 185 5.00 16.86 0.19
N ARG A 186 5.45 15.82 -0.50
CA ARG A 186 5.72 15.89 -1.95
C ARG A 186 4.45 16.18 -2.74
N GLY A 187 3.35 15.49 -2.43
CA GLY A 187 2.07 15.70 -3.12
C GLY A 187 1.52 17.11 -2.93
N CYS A 188 1.69 17.70 -1.74
CA CYS A 188 1.32 19.09 -1.45
C CYS A 188 2.20 20.12 -2.19
N ALA A 189 3.38 19.75 -2.62
CA ALA A 189 4.30 20.62 -3.37
C ALA A 189 4.19 20.42 -4.89
N ALA A 190 3.79 19.25 -5.35
CA ALA A 190 3.85 18.89 -6.76
C ALA A 190 2.66 19.46 -7.56
N THR A 191 2.98 20.12 -8.66
CA THR A 191 2.00 20.77 -9.57
C THR A 191 1.99 20.10 -10.95
N GLY A 192 1.11 20.56 -11.84
CA GLY A 192 1.00 20.08 -13.21
C GLY A 192 -0.06 18.99 -13.41
N THR A 193 0.19 18.07 -14.33
CA THR A 193 -0.70 16.97 -14.71
C THR A 193 -0.12 15.62 -14.36
N LEU A 194 -0.99 14.69 -13.99
CA LEU A 194 -0.62 13.29 -13.77
C LEU A 194 -0.25 12.61 -15.12
N PRO A 195 0.65 11.62 -15.08
CA PRO A 195 1.02 10.87 -16.29
C PRO A 195 -0.16 10.13 -16.92
N GLY A 196 -0.11 9.93 -18.22
CA GLY A 196 -1.09 9.15 -18.99
C GLY A 196 -2.07 10.01 -19.78
N PRO A 197 -2.98 9.37 -20.54
CA PRO A 197 -3.83 10.03 -21.54
C PRO A 197 -5.01 10.82 -20.94
N LEU A 198 -5.28 10.71 -19.64
CA LEU A 198 -6.42 11.40 -19.04
C LEU A 198 -6.14 12.87 -18.73
N HIS A 199 -4.87 13.29 -18.72
CA HIS A 199 -4.44 14.67 -18.42
C HIS A 199 -5.02 15.23 -17.13
N VAL A 200 -5.14 14.39 -16.08
CA VAL A 200 -5.70 14.78 -14.78
C VAL A 200 -4.80 15.82 -14.13
N ARG A 201 -5.33 16.99 -13.84
CA ARG A 201 -4.60 18.06 -13.13
C ARG A 201 -4.37 17.68 -11.68
N ARG A 202 -3.17 17.88 -11.15
CA ARG A 202 -2.89 17.80 -9.72
C ARG A 202 -3.61 18.93 -8.99
N ARG A 203 -4.28 18.62 -7.89
CA ARG A 203 -5.12 19.54 -7.10
C ARG A 203 -4.57 19.78 -5.70
N ALA A 204 -3.78 18.83 -5.19
CA ALA A 204 -3.29 18.87 -3.80
C ALA A 204 -2.48 20.13 -3.50
N ALA A 205 -1.58 20.54 -4.39
CA ALA A 205 -0.74 21.73 -4.18
C ALA A 205 -1.57 23.02 -4.10
N GLU A 206 -2.59 23.18 -4.94
CA GLU A 206 -3.48 24.34 -4.91
C GLU A 206 -4.37 24.34 -3.65
N LEU A 207 -4.92 23.19 -3.28
CA LEU A 207 -5.71 23.05 -2.06
C LEU A 207 -4.84 23.35 -0.83
N HIS A 208 -3.61 22.82 -0.77
CA HIS A 208 -2.66 23.10 0.30
C HIS A 208 -2.37 24.61 0.43
N LYS A 209 -2.11 25.29 -0.71
CA LYS A 209 -1.89 26.73 -0.73
C LYS A 209 -3.09 27.49 -0.18
N ASN A 210 -4.32 27.12 -0.61
CA ASN A 210 -5.55 27.78 -0.18
C ASN A 210 -5.79 27.61 1.32
N LEU A 211 -5.67 26.39 1.85
CA LEU A 211 -5.85 26.11 3.27
C LEU A 211 -4.79 26.81 4.15
N SER A 212 -3.54 26.85 3.66
CA SER A 212 -2.44 27.51 4.40
C SER A 212 -2.51 29.02 4.37
N SER A 213 -3.13 29.61 3.33
CA SER A 213 -3.24 31.07 3.17
C SER A 213 -4.39 31.69 3.97
N HIS A 214 -5.36 30.88 4.39
CA HIS A 214 -6.58 31.34 5.07
C HIS A 214 -6.86 30.55 6.34
N PRO A 215 -5.94 30.56 7.32
CA PRO A 215 -6.12 29.77 8.57
C PRO A 215 -7.36 30.22 9.37
N GLU A 216 -7.79 31.48 9.20
CA GLU A 216 -8.98 32.03 9.81
C GLU A 216 -10.29 31.41 9.27
N ALA A 217 -10.25 30.80 8.09
CA ALA A 217 -11.42 30.10 7.54
C ALA A 217 -11.85 28.93 8.45
N ALA A 218 -10.87 28.24 9.04
CA ALA A 218 -11.12 27.16 9.99
C ALA A 218 -11.85 27.61 11.27
N LEU A 219 -11.77 28.89 11.62
CA LEU A 219 -12.50 29.46 12.74
C LEU A 219 -13.99 29.71 12.42
N ARG A 220 -14.32 29.80 11.13
CA ARG A 220 -15.68 30.10 10.66
C ARG A 220 -16.42 28.84 10.25
N ASP A 221 -15.71 27.86 9.72
CA ASP A 221 -16.25 26.58 9.28
C ASP A 221 -15.72 25.44 10.14
N PRO A 222 -16.54 24.87 11.04
CA PRO A 222 -16.13 23.72 11.85
C PRO A 222 -15.74 22.48 11.04
N LEU A 223 -16.14 22.40 9.77
CA LEU A 223 -15.83 21.29 8.87
C LEU A 223 -14.53 21.51 8.08
N ALA A 224 -13.87 22.65 8.21
CA ALA A 224 -12.63 22.97 7.50
C ALA A 224 -11.51 21.92 7.73
N MET A 225 -11.55 21.19 8.85
CA MET A 225 -10.61 20.06 9.09
C MET A 225 -10.77 18.95 8.06
N LEU A 226 -11.97 18.75 7.48
CA LEU A 226 -12.22 17.73 6.45
C LEU A 226 -11.44 18.05 5.17
N ASP A 227 -11.24 19.33 4.86
CA ASP A 227 -10.45 19.75 3.70
C ASP A 227 -8.97 19.36 3.86
N TRP A 228 -8.43 19.43 5.08
CA TRP A 228 -7.08 18.94 5.36
C TRP A 228 -6.98 17.42 5.20
N VAL A 229 -7.97 16.66 5.66
CA VAL A 229 -7.99 15.19 5.48
C VAL A 229 -8.10 14.84 4.01
N ASN A 230 -8.97 15.50 3.25
CA ASN A 230 -9.09 15.33 1.81
C ASN A 230 -7.76 15.67 1.12
N LEU A 231 -7.12 16.78 1.49
CA LEU A 231 -5.81 17.17 0.98
C LEU A 231 -4.75 16.07 1.19
N TYR A 232 -4.63 15.53 2.40
CA TYR A 232 -3.62 14.51 2.70
C TYR A 232 -3.85 13.24 1.87
N ALA A 233 -5.10 12.78 1.76
CA ALA A 233 -5.43 11.63 0.94
C ALA A 233 -5.16 11.86 -0.55
N MET A 234 -5.55 13.02 -1.08
CA MET A 234 -5.29 13.41 -2.46
C MET A 234 -3.81 13.55 -2.76
N ALA A 235 -3.04 14.17 -1.88
CA ALA A 235 -1.59 14.34 -2.04
C ALA A 235 -0.88 12.99 -2.21
N VAL A 236 -1.19 12.02 -1.35
CA VAL A 236 -0.60 10.66 -1.45
C VAL A 236 -1.03 9.97 -2.75
N ASN A 237 -2.30 10.09 -3.16
CA ASN A 237 -2.78 9.42 -4.38
C ASN A 237 -2.25 10.08 -5.66
N GLU A 238 -2.07 11.38 -5.67
CA GLU A 238 -1.40 12.06 -6.78
C GLU A 238 0.08 11.65 -6.89
N GLU A 239 0.75 11.46 -5.75
CA GLU A 239 2.11 10.89 -5.73
C GLU A 239 2.13 9.45 -6.25
N ASN A 240 1.20 8.60 -5.78
CA ASN A 240 1.07 7.23 -6.29
C ASN A 240 0.85 7.21 -7.81
N ALA A 241 -0.08 8.01 -8.31
CA ALA A 241 -0.39 8.10 -9.74
C ALA A 241 0.78 8.63 -10.58
N ALA A 242 1.66 9.44 -9.99
CA ALA A 242 2.85 9.98 -10.64
C ALA A 242 4.08 9.04 -10.56
N GLY A 243 3.96 7.91 -9.86
CA GLY A 243 5.07 6.97 -9.65
C GLY A 243 6.00 7.35 -8.51
N GLY A 244 5.57 8.24 -7.61
CA GLY A 244 6.28 8.60 -6.40
C GLY A 244 6.25 7.48 -5.36
N ARG A 245 7.08 7.62 -4.30
CA ARG A 245 7.15 6.66 -3.21
C ARG A 245 5.97 6.82 -2.25
N VAL A 246 5.20 5.75 -2.07
CA VAL A 246 4.09 5.65 -1.12
C VAL A 246 4.21 4.36 -0.30
N VAL A 247 3.49 4.28 0.81
CA VAL A 247 3.33 3.03 1.55
C VAL A 247 2.13 2.27 1.00
N THR A 248 2.35 1.00 0.61
CA THR A 248 1.26 0.11 0.19
C THR A 248 0.47 -0.35 1.42
N ALA A 249 -0.78 0.17 1.61
CA ALA A 249 -1.57 -0.12 2.81
C ALA A 249 -3.10 0.00 2.55
N PRO A 250 -3.83 -1.09 2.30
CA PRO A 250 -3.35 -2.46 2.02
C PRO A 250 -2.84 -2.62 0.59
N THR A 251 -3.21 -1.72 -0.33
CA THR A 251 -2.81 -1.68 -1.74
C THR A 251 -2.35 -0.28 -2.13
N ASN A 252 -1.68 -0.13 -3.27
CA ASN A 252 -1.30 1.20 -3.78
C ASN A 252 -2.53 2.04 -4.15
N GLY A 253 -3.61 1.40 -4.63
CA GLY A 253 -4.87 2.10 -4.95
C GLY A 253 -5.55 2.75 -3.74
N ALA A 254 -5.28 2.26 -2.54
CA ALA A 254 -5.81 2.76 -1.27
C ALA A 254 -4.76 3.46 -0.38
N ALA A 255 -3.58 3.74 -0.91
CA ALA A 255 -2.43 4.23 -0.14
C ALA A 255 -2.64 5.60 0.56
N GLY A 256 -3.68 6.35 0.19
CA GLY A 256 -3.97 7.67 0.76
C GLY A 256 -4.78 7.66 2.05
N VAL A 257 -5.55 6.60 2.33
CA VAL A 257 -6.49 6.58 3.46
C VAL A 257 -5.77 6.62 4.81
N ILE A 258 -4.91 5.65 5.06
CA ILE A 258 -4.19 5.52 6.34
C ILE A 258 -3.32 6.74 6.64
N PRO A 259 -2.48 7.24 5.70
CA PRO A 259 -1.71 8.46 5.95
C PRO A 259 -2.57 9.68 6.26
N ALA A 260 -3.72 9.84 5.58
CA ALA A 260 -4.60 10.99 5.82
C ALA A 260 -5.19 10.96 7.23
N VAL A 261 -5.66 9.79 7.69
CA VAL A 261 -6.20 9.64 9.05
C VAL A 261 -5.11 9.77 10.11
N LEU A 262 -3.91 9.25 9.84
CA LEU A 262 -2.78 9.42 10.76
C LEU A 262 -2.31 10.88 10.84
N HIS A 263 -2.31 11.62 9.73
CA HIS A 263 -2.08 13.07 9.77
C HIS A 263 -3.18 13.82 10.52
N TYR A 264 -4.44 13.40 10.39
CA TYR A 264 -5.52 13.94 11.20
C TYR A 264 -5.25 13.73 12.69
N TYR A 265 -4.85 12.54 13.10
CA TYR A 265 -4.48 12.26 14.49
C TYR A 265 -3.33 13.17 14.97
N VAL A 266 -2.25 13.21 14.20
CA VAL A 266 -1.04 13.98 14.54
C VAL A 266 -1.30 15.49 14.62
N ASN A 267 -2.05 16.03 13.66
CA ASN A 267 -2.19 17.49 13.51
C ASN A 267 -3.36 18.07 14.29
N PHE A 268 -4.40 17.28 14.59
CA PHE A 268 -5.63 17.81 15.18
C PHE A 268 -6.03 17.17 16.51
N LEU A 269 -5.56 15.96 16.84
CA LEU A 269 -5.93 15.28 18.08
C LEU A 269 -4.80 15.23 19.10
N GLN A 270 -3.56 15.23 18.67
CA GLN A 270 -2.44 15.44 19.59
C GLN A 270 -2.33 16.92 19.95
N GLY A 271 -2.07 17.23 21.22
CA GLY A 271 -1.88 18.60 21.67
C GLY A 271 -0.68 19.29 21.00
N ALA A 272 -0.53 20.60 21.18
CA ALA A 272 0.60 21.36 20.65
C ALA A 272 1.94 20.79 21.13
N GLY A 273 2.72 20.22 20.22
CA GLY A 273 4.04 19.61 20.53
C GLY A 273 4.53 18.73 19.37
N GLN A 274 5.65 18.05 19.62
CA GLN A 274 6.12 17.02 18.67
C GLN A 274 5.15 15.85 18.68
N PRO A 275 4.88 15.22 17.51
CA PRO A 275 4.04 14.03 17.43
C PRO A 275 4.55 12.94 18.37
N SER A 276 3.64 12.33 19.12
CA SER A 276 4.00 11.19 19.97
C SER A 276 4.32 9.98 19.10
N GLU A 277 5.59 9.57 19.08
CA GLU A 277 6.00 8.36 18.37
C GLU A 277 5.25 7.11 18.88
N ASP A 278 4.91 7.07 20.16
CA ASP A 278 4.14 5.96 20.75
C ASP A 278 2.71 5.94 20.19
N GLY A 279 2.09 7.10 20.04
CA GLY A 279 0.76 7.21 19.41
C GLY A 279 0.78 6.77 17.95
N ILE A 280 1.80 7.20 17.19
CA ILE A 280 2.00 6.78 15.81
C ILE A 280 2.22 5.26 15.72
N ALA A 281 3.09 4.71 16.57
CA ALA A 281 3.34 3.27 16.62
C ALA A 281 2.08 2.47 16.96
N ASN A 282 1.32 2.90 17.96
CA ASN A 282 0.06 2.25 18.35
C ASN A 282 -0.97 2.30 17.22
N PHE A 283 -1.08 3.42 16.51
CA PHE A 283 -1.94 3.54 15.33
C PHE A 283 -1.53 2.52 14.25
N LEU A 284 -0.26 2.47 13.88
CA LEU A 284 0.23 1.59 12.82
C LEU A 284 0.12 0.11 13.19
N LEU A 285 0.42 -0.26 14.45
CA LEU A 285 0.27 -1.63 14.93
C LEU A 285 -1.19 -2.08 14.93
N THR A 286 -2.12 -1.24 15.38
CA THR A 286 -3.56 -1.55 15.35
C THR A 286 -4.05 -1.67 13.91
N ALA A 287 -3.68 -0.74 13.02
CA ALA A 287 -4.00 -0.83 11.60
C ALA A 287 -3.47 -2.14 10.99
N GLY A 288 -2.23 -2.54 11.35
CA GLY A 288 -1.61 -3.79 10.92
C GLY A 288 -2.38 -5.02 11.40
N ALA A 289 -2.81 -5.06 12.67
CA ALA A 289 -3.61 -6.15 13.22
C ALA A 289 -4.93 -6.36 12.45
N ILE A 290 -5.65 -5.27 12.15
CA ILE A 290 -6.89 -5.31 11.37
C ILE A 290 -6.59 -5.75 9.92
N GLY A 291 -5.52 -5.20 9.32
CA GLY A 291 -5.10 -5.56 7.96
C GLY A 291 -4.77 -7.04 7.79
N ILE A 292 -4.16 -7.67 8.79
CA ILE A 292 -3.87 -9.12 8.81
C ILE A 292 -5.16 -9.93 8.73
N ILE A 293 -6.21 -9.57 9.47
CA ILE A 293 -7.49 -10.27 9.45
C ILE A 293 -8.06 -10.27 8.03
N TYR A 294 -8.05 -9.14 7.34
CA TYR A 294 -8.49 -9.07 5.95
C TYR A 294 -7.60 -9.87 5.01
N LYS A 295 -6.28 -9.80 5.20
CA LYS A 295 -5.31 -10.52 4.37
C LYS A 295 -5.45 -12.03 4.49
N GLU A 296 -5.78 -12.54 5.67
CA GLU A 296 -5.94 -13.98 5.94
C GLU A 296 -7.29 -14.52 5.43
N ASN A 297 -8.36 -13.71 5.42
CA ASN A 297 -9.72 -14.17 5.20
C ASN A 297 -10.36 -13.67 3.90
N ALA A 298 -9.73 -12.75 3.19
CA ALA A 298 -10.28 -12.14 1.97
C ALA A 298 -9.18 -11.81 0.95
N SER A 299 -9.61 -11.54 -0.29
CA SER A 299 -8.74 -10.94 -1.29
C SER A 299 -8.61 -9.43 -1.05
N LEU A 300 -7.39 -8.92 -1.22
CA LEU A 300 -7.09 -7.49 -1.25
C LEU A 300 -6.95 -6.96 -2.69
N SER A 301 -7.29 -7.78 -3.69
CA SER A 301 -7.19 -7.42 -5.10
C SER A 301 -8.45 -6.67 -5.54
N GLY A 302 -8.32 -5.41 -5.94
CA GLY A 302 -9.43 -4.65 -6.52
C GLY A 302 -10.02 -5.31 -7.77
N ALA A 303 -9.20 -6.02 -8.55
CA ALA A 303 -9.65 -6.74 -9.73
C ALA A 303 -10.55 -7.95 -9.39
N GLU A 304 -10.38 -8.55 -8.21
CA GLU A 304 -11.17 -9.70 -7.76
C GLU A 304 -12.43 -9.28 -6.98
N VAL A 305 -12.25 -8.35 -6.04
CA VAL A 305 -13.29 -8.01 -5.06
C VAL A 305 -13.75 -6.56 -5.11
N GLY A 306 -13.24 -5.75 -6.04
CA GLY A 306 -13.55 -4.33 -6.10
C GLY A 306 -12.75 -3.47 -5.12
N CYS A 307 -12.98 -2.16 -5.17
CA CYS A 307 -12.35 -1.21 -4.25
C CYS A 307 -12.82 -1.39 -2.79
N GLN A 308 -13.87 -2.16 -2.52
CA GLN A 308 -14.21 -2.58 -1.16
C GLN A 308 -13.04 -3.32 -0.49
N GLY A 309 -12.29 -4.17 -1.23
CA GLY A 309 -11.10 -4.86 -0.74
C GLY A 309 -9.84 -3.97 -0.65
N GLU A 310 -9.85 -2.78 -1.19
CA GLU A 310 -8.75 -1.82 -1.16
C GLU A 310 -9.08 -0.64 -0.22
N VAL A 311 -9.89 0.31 -0.69
CA VAL A 311 -10.31 1.50 0.07
C VAL A 311 -11.16 1.13 1.27
N GLY A 312 -12.04 0.12 1.15
CA GLY A 312 -12.85 -0.37 2.26
C GLY A 312 -12.00 -0.94 3.38
N VAL A 313 -11.03 -1.79 3.04
CA VAL A 313 -10.08 -2.35 4.02
C VAL A 313 -9.21 -1.25 4.63
N ALA A 314 -8.67 -0.32 3.82
CA ALA A 314 -7.90 0.81 4.34
C ALA A 314 -8.72 1.70 5.29
N CYS A 315 -10.01 1.93 4.97
CA CYS A 315 -10.95 2.66 5.83
C CYS A 315 -11.15 1.93 7.17
N SER A 316 -11.39 0.63 7.15
CA SER A 316 -11.51 -0.22 8.33
C SER A 316 -10.25 -0.17 9.21
N MET A 317 -9.07 -0.37 8.61
CA MET A 317 -7.78 -0.29 9.27
C MET A 317 -7.58 1.07 9.97
N ALA A 318 -7.86 2.14 9.24
CA ALA A 318 -7.68 3.51 9.74
C ALA A 318 -8.71 3.87 10.83
N ALA A 319 -9.96 3.41 10.71
CA ALA A 319 -11.01 3.65 11.70
C ALA A 319 -10.68 2.98 13.03
N GLY A 320 -10.35 1.69 13.02
CA GLY A 320 -9.95 0.98 14.23
C GLY A 320 -8.66 1.56 14.85
N ALA A 321 -7.67 1.90 14.02
CA ALA A 321 -6.43 2.51 14.49
C ALA A 321 -6.66 3.88 15.14
N LEU A 322 -7.54 4.71 14.58
CA LEU A 322 -7.91 6.01 15.16
C LEU A 322 -8.65 5.83 16.47
N ALA A 323 -9.62 4.90 16.53
CA ALA A 323 -10.33 4.57 17.77
C ALA A 323 -9.36 4.13 18.88
N ALA A 324 -8.36 3.32 18.54
CA ALA A 324 -7.32 2.85 19.48
C ALA A 324 -6.53 4.02 20.10
N VAL A 325 -6.04 4.96 19.28
CA VAL A 325 -5.24 6.09 19.77
C VAL A 325 -6.10 7.17 20.45
N MET A 326 -7.42 7.12 20.28
CA MET A 326 -8.38 7.92 21.04
C MET A 326 -8.75 7.27 22.38
N GLY A 327 -8.19 6.10 22.74
CA GLY A 327 -8.42 5.42 24.00
C GLY A 327 -9.60 4.45 24.00
N GLY A 328 -10.06 4.02 22.81
CA GLY A 328 -11.14 3.04 22.69
C GLY A 328 -10.77 1.67 23.24
N SER A 329 -11.76 0.95 23.79
CA SER A 329 -11.62 -0.45 24.19
C SER A 329 -11.43 -1.35 22.95
N PRO A 330 -10.92 -2.60 23.12
CA PRO A 330 -10.81 -3.53 22.01
C PRO A 330 -12.12 -3.71 21.22
N GLU A 331 -13.28 -3.75 21.90
CA GLU A 331 -14.58 -3.86 21.28
C GLU A 331 -14.97 -2.59 20.51
N GLN A 332 -14.63 -1.39 21.02
CA GLN A 332 -14.85 -0.13 20.30
C GLN A 332 -13.96 -0.03 19.06
N ILE A 333 -12.73 -0.52 19.14
CA ILE A 333 -11.79 -0.58 18.00
C ILE A 333 -12.35 -1.50 16.91
N GLU A 334 -12.81 -2.67 17.30
CA GLU A 334 -13.42 -3.65 16.39
C GLU A 334 -14.66 -3.08 15.72
N ASN A 335 -15.58 -2.50 16.50
CA ASN A 335 -16.80 -1.88 15.99
C ASN A 335 -16.49 -0.72 15.01
N ALA A 336 -15.51 0.13 15.31
CA ALA A 336 -15.08 1.18 14.39
C ALA A 336 -14.54 0.60 13.07
N ALA A 337 -13.76 -0.49 13.15
CA ALA A 337 -13.24 -1.16 11.97
C ALA A 337 -14.36 -1.80 11.14
N GLU A 338 -15.36 -2.42 11.77
CA GLU A 338 -16.55 -2.98 11.12
C GLU A 338 -17.33 -1.90 10.40
N ILE A 339 -17.71 -0.81 11.07
CA ILE A 339 -18.42 0.32 10.48
C ILE A 339 -17.66 0.89 9.28
N GLY A 340 -16.33 1.04 9.42
CA GLY A 340 -15.47 1.51 8.35
C GLY A 340 -15.52 0.61 7.11
N MET A 341 -15.59 -0.71 7.28
CA MET A 341 -15.71 -1.65 6.18
C MET A 341 -17.12 -1.67 5.60
N GLU A 342 -18.14 -1.81 6.45
CA GLU A 342 -19.55 -1.91 6.06
C GLU A 342 -19.96 -0.80 5.09
N HIS A 343 -19.59 0.44 5.38
CA HIS A 343 -19.94 1.60 4.56
C HIS A 343 -19.16 1.71 3.24
N ASN A 344 -18.29 0.75 2.95
CA ASN A 344 -17.57 0.61 1.69
C ASN A 344 -17.93 -0.68 0.91
N LEU A 345 -18.83 -1.52 1.44
CA LEU A 345 -19.33 -2.70 0.74
C LEU A 345 -20.06 -2.32 -0.55
N GLY A 346 -19.85 -3.11 -1.59
CA GLY A 346 -20.40 -2.87 -2.92
C GLY A 346 -19.58 -1.91 -3.80
N MET A 347 -18.46 -1.39 -3.31
CA MET A 347 -17.60 -0.51 -4.11
C MET A 347 -16.84 -1.31 -5.18
N THR A 348 -17.15 -1.02 -6.45
CA THR A 348 -16.51 -1.65 -7.61
C THR A 348 -15.09 -1.15 -7.85
N CYS A 349 -14.32 -1.85 -8.71
CA CYS A 349 -13.04 -1.38 -9.22
C CYS A 349 -13.16 -1.09 -10.73
N ASP A 350 -13.34 0.17 -11.08
CA ASP A 350 -13.63 0.66 -12.40
C ASP A 350 -12.85 1.95 -12.74
N PRO A 351 -11.51 1.94 -12.61
CA PRO A 351 -10.71 3.13 -12.88
C PRO A 351 -10.75 3.49 -14.35
N VAL A 352 -10.94 4.78 -14.64
CA VAL A 352 -11.01 5.28 -16.03
C VAL A 352 -9.68 5.03 -16.73
N GLY A 353 -9.75 4.40 -17.90
CA GLY A 353 -8.56 4.03 -18.66
C GLY A 353 -7.62 3.02 -17.98
N GLY A 354 -8.08 2.33 -16.94
CA GLY A 354 -7.25 1.43 -16.12
C GLY A 354 -6.21 2.16 -15.25
N LEU A 355 -6.29 3.48 -15.12
CA LEU A 355 -5.35 4.30 -14.36
C LEU A 355 -5.84 4.55 -12.93
N VAL A 356 -4.95 4.44 -11.95
CA VAL A 356 -5.24 4.71 -10.53
C VAL A 356 -5.31 6.24 -10.30
N GLN A 357 -6.26 6.90 -10.98
CA GLN A 357 -6.48 8.34 -10.96
C GLN A 357 -7.95 8.66 -10.69
N ILE A 358 -8.85 8.40 -11.64
CA ILE A 358 -10.28 8.63 -11.53
C ILE A 358 -10.99 7.28 -11.46
N PRO A 359 -11.79 6.99 -10.42
CA PRO A 359 -12.14 7.80 -9.25
C PRO A 359 -11.27 7.53 -8.01
N CYS A 360 -10.11 6.89 -8.16
CA CYS A 360 -9.31 6.38 -7.05
C CYS A 360 -8.87 7.48 -6.07
N ILE A 361 -8.49 8.66 -6.58
CA ILE A 361 -8.04 9.79 -5.76
C ILE A 361 -9.16 10.23 -4.81
N GLU A 362 -10.36 10.45 -5.35
CA GLU A 362 -11.53 10.88 -4.57
C GLU A 362 -12.02 9.79 -3.61
N ARG A 363 -11.97 8.52 -4.01
CA ARG A 363 -12.34 7.39 -3.14
C ARG A 363 -11.48 7.32 -1.88
N ASN A 364 -10.18 7.62 -1.98
CA ASN A 364 -9.31 7.67 -0.81
C ASN A 364 -9.66 8.83 0.12
N ALA A 365 -9.94 10.01 -0.42
CA ALA A 365 -10.39 11.15 0.37
C ALA A 365 -11.69 10.82 1.12
N MET A 366 -12.69 10.28 0.43
CA MET A 366 -13.94 9.83 1.05
C MET A 366 -13.74 8.71 2.07
N GLY A 367 -12.86 7.74 1.78
CA GLY A 367 -12.51 6.65 2.69
C GLY A 367 -11.88 7.15 3.99
N ALA A 368 -11.01 8.14 3.91
CA ALA A 368 -10.38 8.75 5.07
C ALA A 368 -11.40 9.47 5.98
N ILE A 369 -12.33 10.23 5.38
CA ILE A 369 -13.42 10.89 6.13
C ILE A 369 -14.34 9.86 6.78
N LYS A 370 -14.73 8.80 6.07
CA LYS A 370 -15.53 7.71 6.62
C LYS A 370 -14.83 7.04 7.81
N ALA A 371 -13.52 6.81 7.72
CA ALA A 371 -12.72 6.22 8.79
C ALA A 371 -12.75 7.08 10.05
N ILE A 372 -12.60 8.40 9.91
CA ILE A 372 -12.68 9.34 11.04
C ILE A 372 -14.08 9.31 11.65
N ASN A 373 -15.13 9.30 10.83
CA ASN A 373 -16.51 9.26 11.31
C ASN A 373 -16.81 7.94 12.03
N ALA A 374 -16.33 6.82 11.53
CA ALA A 374 -16.52 5.50 12.13
C ALA A 374 -15.80 5.35 13.48
N ALA A 375 -14.65 6.00 13.65
CA ALA A 375 -13.88 5.98 14.89
C ALA A 375 -14.48 6.84 16.02
N ARG A 376 -15.40 7.76 15.70
CA ARG A 376 -16.06 8.73 16.61
C ARG A 376 -17.44 8.28 17.04
#